data_598f5d60a93e851b24bd911e71e61593
#
_entry.id   598f5d60a93e851b24bd911e71e61593
#
_cell.length_a   1.000
_cell.length_b   1.000
_cell.length_c   1.000
_cell.angle_alpha   90.00
_cell.angle_beta   90.00
_cell.angle_gamma   90.00
#
_symmetry.space_group_name_H-M   'P 1'
#
loop_
_entity.id
_entity.type
_entity.pdbx_description
1 polymer ?
#
loop_
_entity_poly.entity_id
_entity_poly.type
_entity_poly.pdbx_seq_one_letter_code
_entity_poly.pdbx_strand_id
1 'polypeptide(L)'
;MQWVCEIALSDSQTAFKSLYLAYFQRLMRFTSLYVPSSVEAEEIVSDTFLSLWNNRKSLPEISNFDSYIYGIARHKAISLYRTQHMEKVQIDENTIDLFAHTDTTPEEELISKECIDHLNEAINTLPDKCKMAFKLIREDKMKYKDAANILEISVKTLEAHIATAVRKLRESLCLLYTSDAADD
;
A
#
# COMPACT_ATOMS: atom_id res chain seq x y z
N MET A 1 -9.66 -11.54 13.56
CA MET A 1 -11.10 -11.45 13.22
C MET A 1 -12.02 -11.21 14.42
N GLN A 2 -11.55 -11.34 15.64
CA GLN A 2 -12.35 -11.12 16.85
C GLN A 2 -12.94 -9.70 16.90
N TRP A 3 -12.15 -8.66 16.61
CA TRP A 3 -12.61 -7.26 16.61
C TRP A 3 -13.79 -7.00 15.66
N VAL A 4 -13.80 -7.62 14.50
CA VAL A 4 -14.86 -7.44 13.49
C VAL A 4 -16.22 -7.91 14.02
N CYS A 5 -16.25 -9.05 14.70
CA CYS A 5 -17.46 -9.56 15.34
C CYS A 5 -17.93 -8.68 16.51
N GLU A 6 -16.99 -8.23 17.36
CA GLU A 6 -17.31 -7.34 18.49
C GLU A 6 -17.86 -5.98 18.02
N ILE A 7 -17.28 -5.43 16.95
CA ILE A 7 -17.76 -4.18 16.33
C ILE A 7 -19.18 -4.36 15.79
N ALA A 8 -19.45 -5.46 15.10
CA ALA A 8 -20.74 -5.72 14.47
C ALA A 8 -21.86 -5.99 15.46
N LEU A 9 -21.57 -6.73 16.54
CA LEU A 9 -22.58 -7.22 17.49
C LEU A 9 -22.86 -6.23 18.63
N SER A 10 -21.84 -5.50 19.09
CA SER A 10 -21.94 -4.66 20.29
C SER A 10 -21.58 -3.19 20.06
N ASP A 11 -21.39 -2.77 18.83
CA ASP A 11 -20.92 -1.41 18.48
C ASP A 11 -19.67 -1.00 19.28
N SER A 12 -18.77 -1.96 19.55
CA SER A 12 -17.62 -1.79 20.42
C SER A 12 -16.61 -0.77 19.86
N GLN A 13 -16.56 0.40 20.46
CA GLN A 13 -15.59 1.45 20.12
C GLN A 13 -14.15 1.01 20.45
N THR A 14 -13.97 0.20 21.50
CA THR A 14 -12.66 -0.33 21.89
C THR A 14 -12.11 -1.29 20.84
N ALA A 15 -12.96 -2.21 20.33
CA ALA A 15 -12.58 -3.11 19.25
C ALA A 15 -12.31 -2.33 17.95
N PHE A 16 -13.08 -1.28 17.67
CA PHE A 16 -12.86 -0.41 16.52
C PHE A 16 -11.54 0.37 16.64
N LYS A 17 -11.21 0.89 17.82
CA LYS A 17 -9.91 1.52 18.07
C LYS A 17 -8.74 0.56 17.83
N SER A 18 -8.86 -0.68 18.28
CA SER A 18 -7.84 -1.71 18.03
C SER A 18 -7.68 -2.01 16.53
N LEU A 19 -8.79 -2.11 15.80
CA LEU A 19 -8.80 -2.26 14.35
C LEU A 19 -8.13 -1.05 13.66
N TYR A 20 -8.47 0.16 14.08
CA TYR A 20 -7.90 1.40 13.57
C TYR A 20 -6.36 1.40 13.73
N LEU A 21 -5.86 1.14 14.94
CA LEU A 21 -4.43 1.12 15.21
C LEU A 21 -3.68 0.05 14.40
N ALA A 22 -4.30 -1.11 14.16
CA ALA A 22 -3.69 -2.19 13.39
C ALA A 22 -3.57 -1.90 11.89
N TYR A 23 -4.49 -1.11 11.32
CA TYR A 23 -4.57 -0.89 9.88
C TYR A 23 -4.17 0.52 9.43
N PHE A 24 -4.21 1.52 10.31
CA PHE A 24 -3.99 2.92 9.93
C PHE A 24 -2.68 3.12 9.17
N GLN A 25 -1.55 2.74 9.73
CA GLN A 25 -0.23 2.93 9.10
C GLN A 25 -0.09 2.15 7.78
N ARG A 26 -0.65 0.95 7.72
CA ARG A 26 -0.64 0.12 6.51
C ARG A 26 -1.44 0.77 5.39
N LEU A 27 -2.64 1.29 5.71
CA LEU A 27 -3.48 2.00 4.75
C LEU A 27 -2.86 3.34 4.34
N MET A 28 -2.24 4.08 5.27
CA MET A 28 -1.51 5.32 4.95
C MET A 28 -0.43 5.05 3.90
N ARG A 29 0.46 4.07 4.11
CA ARG A 29 1.48 3.69 3.13
C ARG A 29 0.88 3.28 1.78
N PHE A 30 -0.25 2.58 1.80
CA PHE A 30 -0.93 2.15 0.58
C PHE A 30 -1.57 3.32 -0.17
N THR A 31 -2.32 4.18 0.50
CA THR A 31 -3.02 5.32 -0.12
C THR A 31 -2.04 6.39 -0.61
N SER A 32 -0.91 6.59 0.08
CA SER A 32 0.16 7.49 -0.38
C SER A 32 0.80 7.09 -1.71
N LEU A 33 0.53 5.89 -2.23
CA LEU A 33 0.94 5.50 -3.58
C LEU A 33 0.02 6.08 -4.66
N TYR A 34 -1.17 6.55 -4.30
CA TYR A 34 -2.19 7.05 -5.23
C TYR A 34 -2.32 8.57 -5.22
N VAL A 35 -1.94 9.21 -4.12
CA VAL A 35 -2.11 10.67 -3.93
C VAL A 35 -0.81 11.31 -3.45
N PRO A 36 -0.49 12.54 -3.91
CA PRO A 36 0.78 13.20 -3.60
C PRO A 36 0.84 13.77 -2.18
N SER A 37 -0.33 14.02 -1.58
CA SER A 37 -0.43 14.69 -0.29
C SER A 37 -0.71 13.70 0.83
N SER A 38 0.07 13.75 1.91
CA SER A 38 -0.20 12.99 3.13
C SER A 38 -1.56 13.33 3.74
N VAL A 39 -2.02 14.58 3.59
CA VAL A 39 -3.35 15.02 4.06
C VAL A 39 -4.45 14.30 3.28
N GLU A 40 -4.31 14.18 1.96
CA GLU A 40 -5.27 13.44 1.12
C GLU A 40 -5.24 11.94 1.43
N ALA A 41 -4.07 11.37 1.66
CA ALA A 41 -3.95 9.97 2.07
C ALA A 41 -4.65 9.74 3.42
N GLU A 42 -4.50 10.64 4.39
CA GLU A 42 -5.16 10.56 5.69
C GLU A 42 -6.69 10.72 5.57
N GLU A 43 -7.17 11.61 4.70
CA GLU A 43 -8.59 11.77 4.40
C GLU A 43 -9.18 10.47 3.83
N ILE A 44 -8.51 9.85 2.84
CA ILE A 44 -8.92 8.57 2.26
C ILE A 44 -8.98 7.48 3.33
N VAL A 45 -7.98 7.41 4.20
CA VAL A 45 -7.93 6.42 5.28
C VAL A 45 -9.05 6.66 6.29
N SER A 46 -9.25 7.90 6.71
CA SER A 46 -10.33 8.29 7.64
C SER A 46 -11.71 7.94 7.07
N ASP A 47 -11.92 8.25 5.82
CA ASP A 47 -13.14 7.92 5.07
C ASP A 47 -13.33 6.39 4.90
N THR A 48 -12.24 5.64 4.79
CA THR A 48 -12.28 4.18 4.75
C THR A 48 -12.78 3.62 6.07
N PHE A 49 -12.26 4.11 7.20
CA PHE A 49 -12.73 3.70 8.52
C PHE A 49 -14.17 4.13 8.78
N LEU A 50 -14.58 5.33 8.34
CA LEU A 50 -15.97 5.77 8.42
C LEU A 50 -16.90 4.84 7.64
N SER A 51 -16.50 4.42 6.46
CA SER A 51 -17.26 3.45 5.65
C SER A 51 -17.38 2.09 6.34
N LEU A 52 -16.30 1.62 7.01
CA LEU A 52 -16.34 0.40 7.82
C LEU A 52 -17.30 0.52 8.99
N TRP A 53 -17.26 1.64 9.71
CA TRP A 53 -18.16 1.88 10.84
C TRP A 53 -19.63 1.91 10.41
N ASN A 54 -19.94 2.59 9.32
CA ASN A 54 -21.28 2.66 8.80
C ASN A 54 -21.83 1.29 8.35
N ASN A 55 -20.96 0.43 7.81
CA ASN A 55 -21.32 -0.90 7.34
C ASN A 55 -20.96 -2.02 8.33
N ARG A 56 -20.71 -1.69 9.61
CA ARG A 56 -20.16 -2.63 10.60
C ARG A 56 -20.95 -3.90 10.79
N LYS A 57 -22.27 -3.84 10.62
CA LYS A 57 -23.15 -5.01 10.82
C LYS A 57 -22.92 -6.11 9.77
N SER A 58 -22.48 -5.75 8.56
CA SER A 58 -22.19 -6.71 7.49
C SER A 58 -20.74 -7.21 7.50
N LEU A 59 -19.84 -6.62 8.32
CA LEU A 59 -18.44 -7.02 8.36
C LEU A 59 -18.19 -8.50 8.68
N PRO A 60 -18.97 -9.18 9.55
CA PRO A 60 -18.78 -10.61 9.81
C PRO A 60 -19.03 -11.52 8.60
N GLU A 61 -19.77 -11.06 7.60
CA GLU A 61 -20.07 -11.80 6.38
C GLU A 61 -18.89 -11.77 5.38
N ILE A 62 -17.91 -10.89 5.62
CA ILE A 62 -16.78 -10.68 4.72
C ILE A 62 -15.76 -11.79 4.94
N SER A 63 -15.55 -12.62 3.92
CA SER A 63 -14.63 -13.75 3.96
C SER A 63 -13.15 -13.33 4.06
N ASN A 64 -12.78 -12.18 3.47
CA ASN A 64 -11.42 -11.65 3.48
C ASN A 64 -11.44 -10.16 3.81
N PHE A 65 -11.21 -9.86 5.08
CA PHE A 65 -11.27 -8.51 5.61
C PHE A 65 -10.13 -7.62 5.07
N ASP A 66 -8.91 -8.16 4.91
CA ASP A 66 -7.79 -7.40 4.33
C ASP A 66 -8.13 -6.93 2.90
N SER A 67 -8.58 -7.85 2.04
CA SER A 67 -8.98 -7.48 0.67
C SER A 67 -10.12 -6.45 0.66
N TYR A 68 -11.04 -6.53 1.60
CA TYR A 68 -12.18 -5.62 1.68
C TYR A 68 -11.75 -4.20 2.07
N ILE A 69 -10.98 -4.05 3.16
CA ILE A 69 -10.56 -2.72 3.64
C ILE A 69 -9.64 -2.02 2.64
N TYR A 70 -8.67 -2.75 2.05
CA TYR A 70 -7.79 -2.19 1.01
C TYR A 70 -8.55 -1.88 -0.28
N GLY A 71 -9.56 -2.68 -0.63
CA GLY A 71 -10.45 -2.40 -1.75
C GLY A 71 -11.20 -1.07 -1.58
N ILE A 72 -11.78 -0.81 -0.40
CA ILE A 72 -12.42 0.48 -0.09
C ILE A 72 -11.41 1.63 -0.24
N ALA A 73 -10.24 1.51 0.37
CA ALA A 73 -9.20 2.53 0.32
C ALA A 73 -8.76 2.82 -1.13
N ARG A 74 -8.54 1.76 -1.93
CA ARG A 74 -8.20 1.89 -3.35
C ARG A 74 -9.27 2.62 -4.15
N HIS A 75 -10.54 2.21 -4.01
CA HIS A 75 -11.64 2.87 -4.73
C HIS A 75 -11.75 4.35 -4.38
N LYS A 76 -11.62 4.71 -3.11
CA LYS A 76 -11.62 6.12 -2.68
C LYS A 76 -10.44 6.90 -3.24
N ALA A 77 -9.23 6.32 -3.21
CA ALA A 77 -8.03 6.94 -3.75
C ALA A 77 -8.15 7.19 -5.27
N ILE A 78 -8.62 6.20 -6.02
CA ILE A 78 -8.85 6.34 -7.46
C ILE A 78 -9.94 7.39 -7.74
N SER A 79 -11.01 7.42 -6.96
CA SER A 79 -12.08 8.41 -7.10
C SER A 79 -11.57 9.83 -6.88
N LEU A 80 -10.76 10.06 -5.84
CA LEU A 80 -10.15 11.35 -5.56
C LEU A 80 -9.21 11.77 -6.69
N TYR A 81 -8.33 10.87 -7.11
CA TYR A 81 -7.41 11.09 -8.23
C TYR A 81 -8.16 11.51 -9.51
N ARG A 82 -9.24 10.80 -9.87
CA ARG A 82 -10.08 11.12 -11.03
C ARG A 82 -10.71 12.50 -10.90
N THR A 83 -11.25 12.85 -9.74
CA THR A 83 -11.89 14.15 -9.51
C THR A 83 -10.90 15.30 -9.73
N GLN A 84 -9.67 15.15 -9.29
CA GLN A 84 -8.63 16.17 -9.47
C GLN A 84 -8.08 16.26 -10.88
N HIS A 85 -8.17 15.19 -11.67
CA HIS A 85 -7.62 15.11 -13.03
C HIS A 85 -8.69 15.15 -14.12
N MET A 86 -9.98 15.27 -13.78
CA MET A 86 -11.09 15.32 -14.76
C MET A 86 -11.04 16.51 -15.73
N GLU A 87 -10.17 17.49 -15.52
CA GLU A 87 -9.92 18.57 -16.48
C GLU A 87 -8.91 18.20 -17.59
N LYS A 88 -8.21 17.07 -17.46
CA LYS A 88 -7.11 16.70 -18.39
C LYS A 88 -7.10 15.21 -18.75
N VAL A 89 -7.91 14.75 -19.68
CA VAL A 89 -7.73 13.43 -20.34
C VAL A 89 -8.58 12.29 -19.78
N GLN A 90 -9.18 11.53 -20.71
CA GLN A 90 -9.63 10.15 -20.47
C GLN A 90 -8.45 9.32 -19.96
N ILE A 91 -8.38 9.12 -18.64
CA ILE A 91 -7.32 8.32 -18.03
C ILE A 91 -7.78 6.87 -18.06
N ASP A 92 -7.07 6.05 -18.82
CA ASP A 92 -7.09 4.61 -18.67
C ASP A 92 -6.74 4.27 -17.21
N GLU A 93 -7.57 3.46 -16.54
CA GLU A 93 -7.37 3.04 -15.12
C GLU A 93 -5.99 2.39 -14.87
N ASN A 94 -5.27 2.08 -15.94
CA ASN A 94 -3.93 1.53 -15.92
C ASN A 94 -2.81 2.58 -15.84
N THR A 95 -3.12 3.88 -15.91
CA THR A 95 -2.12 4.96 -15.96
C THR A 95 -2.27 5.88 -14.75
N ILE A 96 -2.17 5.33 -13.55
CA ILE A 96 -2.04 6.14 -12.32
C ILE A 96 -0.55 6.30 -12.05
N ASP A 97 -0.04 7.52 -12.18
CA ASP A 97 1.30 7.86 -11.74
C ASP A 97 1.34 7.80 -10.21
N LEU A 98 2.19 6.94 -9.67
CA LEU A 98 2.37 6.79 -8.23
C LEU A 98 3.39 7.79 -7.70
N PHE A 99 3.05 8.38 -6.57
CA PHE A 99 3.92 9.32 -5.90
C PHE A 99 4.92 8.60 -4.99
N ALA A 100 6.19 9.02 -5.06
CA ALA A 100 7.23 8.53 -4.17
C ALA A 100 7.18 9.32 -2.86
N HIS A 101 6.66 8.71 -1.80
CA HIS A 101 6.79 9.24 -0.44
C HIS A 101 7.84 8.44 0.32
N THR A 102 8.79 9.18 0.88
CA THR A 102 9.81 8.63 1.76
C THR A 102 9.32 8.74 3.20
N ASP A 103 8.58 7.75 3.67
CA ASP A 103 8.30 7.61 5.11
C ASP A 103 9.39 6.75 5.73
N THR A 104 10.38 7.41 6.33
CA THR A 104 11.36 6.78 7.19
C THR A 104 10.77 6.64 8.58
N THR A 105 10.50 5.42 9.04
CA THR A 105 10.25 5.13 10.45
C THR A 105 11.58 5.00 11.20
N PRO A 106 11.72 5.64 12.38
CA PRO A 106 12.98 5.71 13.11
C PRO A 106 13.13 4.59 14.14
N GLU A 107 13.20 3.33 13.74
CA GLU A 107 13.54 2.24 14.67
C GLU A 107 14.06 1.00 13.91
N GLU A 108 15.36 1.00 13.58
CA GLU A 108 16.20 -0.21 13.54
C GLU A 108 17.66 0.22 13.47
N GLU A 109 18.37 0.07 14.60
CA GLU A 109 19.78 0.41 14.75
C GLU A 109 20.69 -0.57 13.97
N LEU A 110 21.64 0.01 13.22
CA LEU A 110 22.93 -0.58 12.79
C LEU A 110 23.01 -1.55 11.61
N ILE A 111 22.05 -1.63 10.74
CA ILE A 111 22.35 -1.82 9.32
C ILE A 111 22.47 -0.39 8.79
N SER A 112 23.60 -0.01 8.21
CA SER A 112 23.89 1.41 7.98
C SER A 112 22.66 2.10 7.40
N LYS A 113 22.26 3.21 7.98
CA LYS A 113 21.11 4.03 7.55
C LYS A 113 21.17 4.26 6.03
N GLU A 114 22.36 4.38 5.49
CA GLU A 114 22.67 4.46 4.06
C GLU A 114 22.13 3.26 3.25
N CYS A 115 22.29 2.03 3.75
CA CYS A 115 21.80 0.84 3.04
C CYS A 115 20.24 0.81 2.98
N ILE A 116 19.59 1.27 4.04
CA ILE A 116 18.12 1.38 4.09
C ILE A 116 17.64 2.51 3.17
N ASP A 117 18.33 3.64 3.19
CA ASP A 117 18.00 4.79 2.34
C ASP A 117 18.17 4.42 0.86
N HIS A 118 19.25 3.75 0.48
CA HIS A 118 19.46 3.23 -0.88
C HIS A 118 18.40 2.19 -1.29
N LEU A 119 18.01 1.30 -0.38
CA LEU A 119 16.93 0.34 -0.66
C LEU A 119 15.60 1.06 -0.90
N ASN A 120 15.28 2.06 -0.09
CA ASN A 120 14.08 2.86 -0.25
C ASN A 120 14.09 3.67 -1.55
N GLU A 121 15.22 4.25 -1.92
CA GLU A 121 15.42 4.89 -3.22
C GLU A 121 15.21 3.91 -4.36
N ALA A 122 15.83 2.73 -4.29
CA ALA A 122 15.66 1.69 -5.31
C ALA A 122 14.18 1.24 -5.43
N ILE A 123 13.47 1.10 -4.32
CA ILE A 123 12.02 0.81 -4.33
C ILE A 123 11.25 1.94 -5.00
N ASN A 124 11.63 3.20 -4.76
CA ASN A 124 10.96 4.36 -5.34
C ASN A 124 11.17 4.47 -6.86
N THR A 125 12.25 3.92 -7.41
CA THR A 125 12.48 3.86 -8.87
C THR A 125 11.73 2.73 -9.58
N LEU A 126 11.07 1.84 -8.84
CA LEU A 126 10.28 0.75 -9.46
C LEU A 126 9.11 1.33 -10.27
N PRO A 127 8.76 0.67 -11.39
CA PRO A 127 7.49 0.98 -12.06
C PRO A 127 6.31 0.84 -11.10
N ASP A 128 5.34 1.72 -11.19
CA ASP A 128 4.25 1.86 -10.23
C ASP A 128 3.55 0.55 -9.88
N LYS A 129 3.14 -0.22 -10.88
CA LYS A 129 2.48 -1.52 -10.68
C LYS A 129 3.39 -2.53 -9.97
N CYS A 130 4.71 -2.46 -10.23
CA CYS A 130 5.69 -3.32 -9.56
C CYS A 130 5.91 -2.86 -8.11
N LYS A 131 5.94 -1.54 -7.85
CA LYS A 131 6.05 -0.96 -6.51
C LYS A 131 4.86 -1.35 -5.64
N MET A 132 3.62 -1.19 -6.13
CA MET A 132 2.41 -1.59 -5.43
C MET A 132 2.40 -3.08 -5.09
N ALA A 133 2.67 -3.93 -6.09
CA ALA A 133 2.76 -5.37 -5.90
C ALA A 133 3.82 -5.73 -4.84
N PHE A 134 4.99 -5.11 -4.92
CA PHE A 134 6.10 -5.36 -3.99
C PHE A 134 5.72 -4.96 -2.56
N LYS A 135 5.15 -3.76 -2.35
CA LYS A 135 4.74 -3.30 -1.02
C LYS A 135 3.66 -4.21 -0.40
N LEU A 136 2.61 -4.56 -1.13
CA LEU A 136 1.56 -5.46 -0.62
C LEU A 136 2.11 -6.85 -0.21
N ILE A 137 3.02 -7.42 -1.00
CA ILE A 137 3.54 -8.76 -0.74
C ILE A 137 4.66 -8.74 0.31
N ARG A 138 5.60 -7.79 0.25
CA ARG A 138 6.81 -7.80 1.09
C ARG A 138 6.64 -7.02 2.39
N GLU A 139 6.03 -5.83 2.33
CA GLU A 139 5.82 -5.01 3.53
C GLU A 139 4.57 -5.44 4.29
N ASP A 140 3.42 -5.58 3.61
CA ASP A 140 2.16 -5.95 4.24
C ASP A 140 1.96 -7.46 4.39
N LYS A 141 2.88 -8.28 3.86
CA LYS A 141 2.90 -9.76 3.95
C LYS A 141 1.60 -10.42 3.48
N MET A 142 0.96 -9.82 2.48
CA MET A 142 -0.28 -10.35 1.92
C MET A 142 -0.04 -11.59 1.07
N LYS A 143 -1.05 -12.46 1.01
CA LYS A 143 -1.06 -13.58 0.08
C LYS A 143 -1.22 -13.06 -1.35
N TYR A 144 -0.59 -13.73 -2.32
CA TYR A 144 -0.65 -13.35 -3.74
C TYR A 144 -2.08 -13.18 -4.25
N LYS A 145 -2.99 -14.10 -3.87
CA LYS A 145 -4.40 -14.02 -4.26
C LYS A 145 -5.09 -12.76 -3.76
N ASP A 146 -4.79 -12.36 -2.52
CA ASP A 146 -5.41 -11.20 -1.88
C ASP A 146 -4.88 -9.89 -2.49
N ALA A 147 -3.56 -9.80 -2.68
CA ALA A 147 -2.95 -8.66 -3.35
C ALA A 147 -3.41 -8.51 -4.82
N ALA A 148 -3.55 -9.64 -5.55
CA ALA A 148 -4.08 -9.63 -6.91
C ALA A 148 -5.53 -9.13 -6.95
N ASN A 149 -6.37 -9.53 -6.00
CA ASN A 149 -7.75 -9.04 -5.88
C ASN A 149 -7.79 -7.54 -5.56
N ILE A 150 -6.93 -7.04 -4.64
CA ILE A 150 -6.85 -5.61 -4.30
C ILE A 150 -6.45 -4.79 -5.51
N LEU A 151 -5.48 -5.26 -6.30
CA LEU A 151 -5.00 -4.57 -7.48
C LEU A 151 -5.86 -4.82 -8.74
N GLU A 152 -6.88 -5.69 -8.65
CA GLU A 152 -7.77 -6.08 -9.77
C GLU A 152 -7.00 -6.64 -10.97
N ILE A 153 -5.98 -7.46 -10.69
CA ILE A 153 -5.17 -8.15 -11.69
C ILE A 153 -5.16 -9.66 -11.46
N SER A 154 -4.69 -10.42 -12.45
CA SER A 154 -4.48 -11.85 -12.25
C SER A 154 -3.28 -12.14 -11.35
N VAL A 155 -3.31 -13.27 -10.64
CA VAL A 155 -2.16 -13.73 -9.83
C VAL A 155 -0.90 -13.84 -10.69
N LYS A 156 -1.02 -14.32 -11.92
CA LYS A 156 0.09 -14.41 -12.88
C LYS A 156 0.68 -13.04 -13.23
N THR A 157 -0.17 -12.01 -13.38
CA THR A 157 0.26 -10.63 -13.61
C THR A 157 0.98 -10.08 -12.38
N LEU A 158 0.46 -10.35 -11.19
CA LEU A 158 1.10 -9.96 -9.93
C LEU A 158 2.49 -10.59 -9.79
N GLU A 159 2.62 -11.90 -10.09
CA GLU A 159 3.92 -12.61 -10.09
C GLU A 159 4.93 -11.96 -11.04
N ALA A 160 4.49 -11.59 -12.23
CA ALA A 160 5.33 -10.88 -13.19
C ALA A 160 5.79 -9.51 -12.67
N HIS A 161 4.92 -8.76 -12.00
CA HIS A 161 5.29 -7.48 -11.36
C HIS A 161 6.30 -7.68 -10.23
N ILE A 162 6.13 -8.69 -9.39
CA ILE A 162 7.08 -9.03 -8.32
C ILE A 162 8.43 -9.45 -8.90
N ALA A 163 8.44 -10.32 -9.92
CA ALA A 163 9.68 -10.74 -10.58
C ALA A 163 10.44 -9.55 -11.17
N THR A 164 9.73 -8.62 -11.81
CA THR A 164 10.31 -7.38 -12.35
C THR A 164 10.85 -6.49 -11.24
N ALA A 165 10.12 -6.33 -10.14
CA ALA A 165 10.56 -5.55 -8.98
C ALA A 165 11.86 -6.13 -8.40
N VAL A 166 11.89 -7.43 -8.11
CA VAL A 166 13.07 -8.11 -7.54
C VAL A 166 14.29 -7.99 -8.47
N ARG A 167 14.11 -8.15 -9.78
CA ARG A 167 15.20 -7.99 -10.75
C ARG A 167 15.76 -6.57 -10.72
N LYS A 168 14.92 -5.54 -10.79
CA LYS A 168 15.35 -4.14 -10.77
C LYS A 168 16.04 -3.76 -9.46
N LEU A 169 15.53 -4.23 -8.31
CA LEU A 169 16.17 -4.01 -7.03
C LEU A 169 17.55 -4.66 -6.94
N ARG A 170 17.71 -5.88 -7.48
CA ARG A 170 19.04 -6.52 -7.56
C ARG A 170 20.01 -5.73 -8.43
N GLU A 171 19.57 -5.28 -9.60
CA GLU A 171 20.39 -4.47 -10.51
C GLU A 171 20.84 -3.17 -9.81
N SER A 172 19.93 -2.47 -9.12
CA SER A 172 20.24 -1.25 -8.37
C SER A 172 21.23 -1.49 -7.23
N LEU A 173 21.04 -2.54 -6.43
CA LEU A 173 21.92 -2.87 -5.31
C LEU A 173 23.30 -3.38 -5.78
N CYS A 174 23.38 -4.15 -6.88
CA CYS A 174 24.66 -4.60 -7.42
C CYS A 174 25.54 -3.42 -7.91
N LEU A 175 24.93 -2.38 -8.47
CA LEU A 175 25.65 -1.19 -8.92
C LEU A 175 26.31 -0.43 -7.75
N LEU A 176 25.70 -0.43 -6.58
CA LEU A 176 26.26 0.19 -5.36
C LEU A 176 27.53 -0.55 -4.88
N TYR A 177 27.50 -1.88 -4.85
CA TYR A 177 28.66 -2.68 -4.42
C TYR A 177 29.83 -2.64 -5.41
N THR A 178 29.61 -2.32 -6.69
CA THR A 178 30.68 -2.18 -7.67
C THR A 178 31.27 -0.77 -7.71
N SER A 179 30.56 0.24 -7.23
CA SER A 179 31.07 1.63 -7.13
C SER A 179 32.01 1.81 -5.95
N ASP A 180 31.73 1.19 -4.80
CA ASP A 180 32.60 1.22 -3.61
C ASP A 180 33.92 0.45 -3.78
N ALA A 181 33.95 -0.52 -4.71
CA ALA A 181 35.15 -1.31 -4.99
C ALA A 181 36.11 -0.66 -6.02
N ALA A 182 35.74 0.48 -6.59
CA ALA A 182 36.54 1.19 -7.61
C ALA A 182 37.26 2.43 -7.05
N ASP A 183 37.08 2.79 -5.79
CA ASP A 183 37.71 3.93 -5.12
C ASP A 183 38.81 3.53 -4.08
N ASP A 184 39.35 2.28 -4.14
CA ASP A 184 40.51 1.85 -3.37
C ASP A 184 41.77 1.71 -4.23
#